data_65c7ee7a86f84d1a52a20e283acaf104
#
_entry.id   65c7ee7a86f84d1a52a20e283acaf104
#
_cell.length_a   1.000
_cell.length_b   1.000
_cell.length_c   1.000
_cell.angle_alpha   90.00
_cell.angle_beta   90.00
_cell.angle_gamma   90.00
#
_symmetry.space_group_name_H-M   'P 1'
#
loop_
_entity.id
_entity.type
_entity.pdbx_description
1 polymer ?
#
loop_
_entity_poly.entity_id
_entity_poly.type
_entity_poly.pdbx_seq_one_letter_code
_entity_poly.pdbx_strand_id
1 'polypeptide(L)'
;MKIASSINFADYELPALLRSFREQYPDVHIQVKTAFSHEVVKMFNTGDCMVAFARGGYDVSGKSELLLAEPYCLVYKELVPPESLVKVPFIKYQTDASVANIIETWCAEHFDEPPSVAMDVNSMSTCRHFVRAGLGWSILTYMGLGSCKDKDIYVSPLRSKDGEYITRDTNMVYTKDSENLIVVKTFIEYVRNYYKEHTVVDNSIFREYKA
;
A
#
# COMPACT_ATOMS: atom_id res chain seq x y z
N MET A 1 3.46 19.06 14.92
CA MET A 1 2.35 18.14 14.62
C MET A 1 2.86 16.70 14.65
N LYS A 2 2.08 15.74 15.21
CA LYS A 2 2.42 14.32 15.25
C LYS A 2 1.58 13.56 14.25
N ILE A 3 2.23 12.76 13.40
CA ILE A 3 1.61 11.93 12.38
C ILE A 3 2.00 10.46 12.63
N ALA A 4 1.05 9.54 12.48
CA ALA A 4 1.33 8.13 12.37
C ALA A 4 1.04 7.66 10.94
N SER A 5 1.84 6.75 10.40
CA SER A 5 1.70 6.27 9.03
C SER A 5 2.00 4.79 8.92
N SER A 6 1.22 4.10 8.09
CA SER A 6 1.59 2.76 7.67
C SER A 6 2.95 2.78 6.96
N ILE A 7 3.75 1.73 7.16
CA ILE A 7 5.13 1.63 6.65
C ILE A 7 5.18 1.91 5.15
N ASN A 8 4.37 1.22 4.35
CA ASN A 8 4.41 1.38 2.90
C ASN A 8 3.99 2.79 2.43
N PHE A 9 3.01 3.42 3.08
CA PHE A 9 2.65 4.80 2.75
C PHE A 9 3.79 5.77 3.12
N ALA A 10 4.45 5.52 4.24
CA ALA A 10 5.61 6.31 4.66
C ALA A 10 6.82 6.14 3.74
N ASP A 11 7.00 4.95 3.15
CA ASP A 11 8.13 4.69 2.26
C ASP A 11 7.95 5.30 0.87
N TYR A 12 6.72 5.32 0.35
CA TYR A 12 6.51 5.62 -1.07
C TYR A 12 5.77 6.94 -1.34
N GLU A 13 4.82 7.34 -0.50
CA GLU A 13 3.95 8.49 -0.74
C GLU A 13 4.22 9.67 0.19
N LEU A 14 4.37 9.38 1.48
CA LEU A 14 4.51 10.42 2.51
C LEU A 14 5.72 11.35 2.29
N PRO A 15 6.88 10.90 1.79
CA PRO A 15 8.02 11.79 1.57
C PRO A 15 7.75 12.90 0.57
N ALA A 16 7.10 12.59 -0.56
CA ALA A 16 6.75 13.58 -1.58
C ALA A 16 5.69 14.55 -1.06
N LEU A 17 4.66 14.04 -0.39
CA LEU A 17 3.62 14.84 0.25
C LEU A 17 4.20 15.81 1.29
N LEU A 18 5.05 15.33 2.18
CA LEU A 18 5.65 16.17 3.23
C LEU A 18 6.66 17.17 2.69
N ARG A 19 7.41 16.81 1.65
CA ARG A 19 8.31 17.73 0.97
C ARG A 19 7.53 18.92 0.41
N SER A 20 6.50 18.65 -0.38
CA SER A 20 5.66 19.66 -1.00
C SER A 20 4.92 20.51 0.03
N PHE A 21 4.44 19.90 1.14
CA PHE A 21 3.84 20.63 2.25
C PHE A 21 4.84 21.58 2.92
N ARG A 22 6.07 21.14 3.19
CA ARG A 22 7.10 21.97 3.86
C ARG A 22 7.61 23.12 3.00
N GLU A 23 7.53 23.01 1.68
CA GLU A 23 7.85 24.13 0.77
C GLU A 23 6.90 25.30 0.96
N GLN A 24 5.62 25.05 1.33
CA GLN A 24 4.61 26.07 1.61
C GLN A 24 4.55 26.48 3.09
N TYR A 25 4.88 25.55 3.99
CA TYR A 25 4.76 25.73 5.45
C TYR A 25 6.07 25.33 6.17
N PRO A 26 7.18 26.07 5.95
CA PRO A 26 8.52 25.68 6.43
C PRO A 26 8.64 25.64 7.96
N ASP A 27 7.85 26.42 8.69
CA ASP A 27 7.90 26.52 10.15
C ASP A 27 7.13 25.40 10.87
N VAL A 28 6.44 24.51 10.14
CA VAL A 28 5.68 23.43 10.74
C VAL A 28 6.60 22.26 11.10
N HIS A 29 6.79 22.04 12.40
CA HIS A 29 7.47 20.84 12.87
C HIS A 29 6.60 19.61 12.81
N ILE A 30 7.07 18.56 12.11
CA ILE A 30 6.37 17.30 11.93
C ILE A 30 7.18 16.16 12.53
N GLN A 31 6.53 15.37 13.39
CA GLN A 31 7.05 14.09 13.88
C GLN A 31 6.26 12.97 13.22
N VAL A 32 6.95 12.01 12.62
CA VAL A 32 6.34 10.86 11.96
C VAL A 32 6.71 9.59 12.73
N LYS A 33 5.71 8.78 13.07
CA LYS A 33 5.88 7.41 13.54
C LYS A 33 5.36 6.46 12.47
N THR A 34 6.08 5.39 12.20
CA THR A 34 5.69 4.37 11.22
C THR A 34 5.49 3.03 11.89
N ALA A 35 4.45 2.32 11.48
CA ALA A 35 4.11 0.98 12.00
C ALA A 35 3.20 0.24 11.00
N PHE A 36 2.80 -0.99 11.31
CA PHE A 36 1.71 -1.64 10.61
C PHE A 36 0.39 -0.89 10.83
N SER A 37 -0.55 -0.99 9.88
CA SER A 37 -1.80 -0.20 9.92
C SER A 37 -2.62 -0.40 11.20
N HIS A 38 -2.68 -1.61 11.74
CA HIS A 38 -3.38 -1.88 13.01
C HIS A 38 -2.73 -1.15 14.19
N GLU A 39 -1.40 -1.02 14.22
CA GLU A 39 -0.69 -0.26 15.26
C GLU A 39 -0.86 1.25 15.07
N VAL A 40 -0.86 1.72 13.79
CA VAL A 40 -1.16 3.12 13.45
C VAL A 40 -2.54 3.51 13.96
N VAL A 41 -3.55 2.68 13.73
CA VAL A 41 -4.91 2.90 14.24
C VAL A 41 -4.94 2.88 15.77
N LYS A 42 -4.20 1.98 16.41
CA LYS A 42 -4.06 1.97 17.87
C LYS A 42 -3.46 3.27 18.37
N MET A 43 -2.35 3.76 17.78
CA MET A 43 -1.73 5.04 18.16
C MET A 43 -2.71 6.20 17.99
N PHE A 44 -3.52 6.19 16.93
CA PHE A 44 -4.53 7.21 16.71
C PHE A 44 -5.63 7.16 17.78
N ASN A 45 -6.19 5.98 18.05
CA ASN A 45 -7.27 5.81 19.03
C ASN A 45 -6.83 6.11 20.47
N THR A 46 -5.51 6.01 20.78
CA THR A 46 -4.93 6.40 22.08
C THR A 46 -4.49 7.86 22.15
N GLY A 47 -4.63 8.64 21.07
CA GLY A 47 -4.26 10.05 21.02
C GLY A 47 -2.76 10.32 20.88
N ASP A 48 -1.95 9.33 20.50
CA ASP A 48 -0.50 9.47 20.31
C ASP A 48 -0.14 10.27 19.05
N CYS A 49 -1.08 10.43 18.11
CA CYS A 49 -0.94 11.25 16.93
C CYS A 49 -2.23 12.05 16.63
N MET A 50 -2.09 13.13 15.87
CA MET A 50 -3.19 14.02 15.48
C MET A 50 -3.80 13.63 14.13
N VAL A 51 -2.97 13.11 13.24
CA VAL A 51 -3.34 12.62 11.91
C VAL A 51 -2.70 11.27 11.71
N ALA A 52 -3.45 10.33 11.12
CA ALA A 52 -2.93 9.02 10.79
C ALA A 52 -3.20 8.67 9.32
N PHE A 53 -2.27 7.95 8.70
CA PHE A 53 -2.43 7.35 7.38
C PHE A 53 -2.46 5.84 7.55
N ALA A 54 -3.66 5.27 7.53
CA ALA A 54 -3.88 3.84 7.71
C ALA A 54 -4.35 3.20 6.39
N ARG A 55 -3.91 1.94 6.15
CA ARG A 55 -4.25 1.20 4.94
C ARG A 55 -5.10 -0.01 5.27
N GLY A 56 -6.24 -0.13 4.58
CA GLY A 56 -7.28 -1.14 4.83
C GLY A 56 -8.43 -0.61 5.68
N GLY A 57 -9.48 -1.43 5.82
CA GLY A 57 -10.68 -1.08 6.59
C GLY A 57 -10.50 -1.35 8.08
N TYR A 58 -10.24 -0.32 8.85
CA TYR A 58 -10.13 -0.36 10.30
C TYR A 58 -11.16 0.58 10.95
N ASP A 59 -11.70 0.16 12.10
CA ASP A 59 -12.51 1.03 12.94
C ASP A 59 -11.62 2.06 13.63
N VAL A 60 -11.99 3.33 13.47
CA VAL A 60 -11.25 4.46 14.02
C VAL A 60 -12.17 5.36 14.83
N SER A 61 -11.66 5.93 15.92
CA SER A 61 -12.40 6.84 16.82
C SER A 61 -12.48 8.28 16.27
N GLY A 62 -12.47 8.46 14.94
CA GLY A 62 -12.43 9.77 14.29
C GLY A 62 -13.07 9.77 12.92
N LYS A 63 -12.79 10.83 12.15
CA LYS A 63 -13.11 10.89 10.73
C LYS A 63 -12.10 10.07 9.95
N SER A 64 -12.59 9.33 8.96
CA SER A 64 -11.79 8.58 8.00
C SER A 64 -12.12 9.06 6.61
N GLU A 65 -11.12 9.50 5.87
CA GLU A 65 -11.26 9.98 4.49
C GLU A 65 -10.40 9.13 3.55
N LEU A 66 -11.02 8.56 2.55
CA LEU A 66 -10.32 7.82 1.50
C LEU A 66 -9.46 8.81 0.69
N LEU A 67 -8.15 8.56 0.64
CA LEU A 67 -7.21 9.31 -0.17
C LEU A 67 -6.95 8.64 -1.51
N LEU A 68 -6.74 7.33 -1.48
CA LEU A 68 -6.49 6.53 -2.68
C LEU A 68 -6.91 5.09 -2.46
N ALA A 69 -7.32 4.45 -3.56
CA ALA A 69 -7.50 3.01 -3.67
C ALA A 69 -6.54 2.50 -4.74
N GLU A 70 -5.73 1.51 -4.40
CA GLU A 70 -4.73 0.95 -5.31
C GLU A 70 -4.92 -0.55 -5.48
N PRO A 71 -4.69 -1.13 -6.67
CA PRO A 71 -4.85 -2.56 -6.88
C PRO A 71 -3.75 -3.36 -6.17
N TYR A 72 -4.09 -4.56 -5.75
CA TYR A 72 -3.12 -5.62 -5.55
C TYR A 72 -2.63 -6.10 -6.91
N CYS A 73 -1.36 -6.43 -7.00
CA CYS A 73 -0.71 -6.81 -8.25
C CYS A 73 0.03 -8.13 -8.09
N LEU A 74 -0.22 -9.03 -9.01
CA LEU A 74 0.62 -10.18 -9.25
C LEU A 74 1.92 -9.72 -9.89
N VAL A 75 3.07 -10.12 -9.34
CA VAL A 75 4.39 -9.70 -9.81
C VAL A 75 5.33 -10.89 -10.02
N TYR A 76 5.95 -10.97 -11.18
CA TYR A 76 6.86 -12.05 -11.57
C TYR A 76 7.85 -11.59 -12.66
N LYS A 77 8.98 -12.28 -12.78
CA LYS A 77 10.06 -11.90 -13.70
C LYS A 77 9.86 -12.48 -15.10
N GLU A 78 9.49 -13.75 -15.18
CA GLU A 78 9.37 -14.48 -16.44
C GLU A 78 7.90 -14.56 -16.85
N LEU A 79 7.61 -14.28 -18.12
CA LEU A 79 6.25 -14.37 -18.65
C LEU A 79 5.79 -15.82 -18.69
N VAL A 80 4.98 -16.18 -17.74
CA VAL A 80 4.33 -17.51 -17.66
C VAL A 80 2.83 -17.32 -17.53
N PRO A 81 2.02 -18.28 -18.03
CA PRO A 81 0.59 -18.26 -17.78
C PRO A 81 0.31 -18.22 -16.27
N PRO A 82 -0.65 -17.39 -15.79
CA PRO A 82 -0.93 -17.25 -14.36
C PRO A 82 -1.15 -18.58 -13.64
N GLU A 83 -1.83 -19.54 -14.28
CA GLU A 83 -2.06 -20.88 -13.75
C GLU A 83 -0.77 -21.69 -13.54
N SER A 84 0.30 -21.35 -14.26
CA SER A 84 1.60 -21.97 -14.10
C SER A 84 2.40 -21.45 -12.92
N LEU A 85 2.00 -20.34 -12.33
CA LEU A 85 2.70 -19.72 -11.20
C LEU A 85 2.70 -20.60 -9.95
N VAL A 86 1.75 -21.52 -9.80
CA VAL A 86 1.76 -22.50 -8.70
C VAL A 86 3.03 -23.36 -8.68
N LYS A 87 3.67 -23.58 -9.85
CA LYS A 87 4.93 -24.34 -10.01
C LYS A 87 6.18 -23.48 -9.82
N VAL A 88 6.01 -22.14 -9.77
CA VAL A 88 7.12 -21.19 -9.56
C VAL A 88 7.18 -20.86 -8.06
N PRO A 89 8.38 -20.71 -7.47
CA PRO A 89 8.52 -20.37 -6.07
C PRO A 89 7.75 -19.10 -5.66
N PHE A 90 6.95 -19.18 -4.60
CA PHE A 90 6.28 -18.03 -4.02
C PHE A 90 7.14 -17.36 -2.97
N ILE A 91 7.23 -16.04 -3.01
CA ILE A 91 7.95 -15.24 -2.03
C ILE A 91 6.93 -14.57 -1.11
N LYS A 92 6.87 -15.03 0.14
CA LYS A 92 6.04 -14.46 1.19
C LYS A 92 6.75 -13.28 1.86
N TYR A 93 6.00 -12.31 2.34
CA TYR A 93 6.54 -11.20 3.13
C TYR A 93 5.66 -10.87 4.32
N GLN A 94 6.28 -10.28 5.37
CA GLN A 94 5.55 -9.88 6.56
C GLN A 94 4.62 -8.71 6.25
N THR A 95 3.35 -8.86 6.62
CA THR A 95 2.29 -7.89 6.31
C THR A 95 1.16 -7.95 7.35
N ASP A 96 0.20 -7.01 7.26
CA ASP A 96 -1.03 -7.06 8.05
C ASP A 96 -1.86 -8.31 7.73
N ALA A 97 -2.58 -8.83 8.71
CA ALA A 97 -3.43 -10.02 8.54
C ALA A 97 -4.47 -9.85 7.42
N SER A 98 -4.99 -8.63 7.23
CA SER A 98 -5.93 -8.34 6.13
C SER A 98 -5.32 -8.55 4.75
N VAL A 99 -4.04 -8.21 4.56
CA VAL A 99 -3.32 -8.43 3.30
C VAL A 99 -3.04 -9.92 3.11
N ALA A 100 -2.55 -10.59 4.16
CA ALA A 100 -2.29 -12.03 4.12
C ALA A 100 -3.55 -12.81 3.70
N ASN A 101 -4.70 -12.47 4.29
CA ASN A 101 -5.97 -13.09 3.96
C ASN A 101 -6.39 -12.86 2.49
N ILE A 102 -6.19 -11.66 1.94
CA ILE A 102 -6.49 -11.39 0.52
C ILE A 102 -5.59 -12.24 -0.39
N ILE A 103 -4.30 -12.34 -0.08
CA ILE A 103 -3.35 -13.15 -0.84
C ILE A 103 -3.75 -14.63 -0.79
N GLU A 104 -4.03 -15.15 0.40
CA GLU A 104 -4.43 -16.54 0.61
C GLU A 104 -5.75 -16.86 -0.10
N THR A 105 -6.75 -15.98 0.02
CA THR A 105 -8.05 -16.14 -0.65
C THR A 105 -7.88 -16.16 -2.16
N TRP A 106 -7.14 -15.20 -2.71
CA TRP A 106 -6.91 -15.14 -4.15
C TRP A 106 -6.18 -16.39 -4.66
N CYS A 107 -5.14 -16.85 -3.95
CA CYS A 107 -4.44 -18.07 -4.32
C CYS A 107 -5.38 -19.30 -4.30
N ALA A 108 -6.23 -19.42 -3.27
CA ALA A 108 -7.19 -20.52 -3.16
C ALA A 108 -8.28 -20.50 -4.26
N GLU A 109 -8.57 -19.33 -4.83
CA GLU A 109 -9.54 -19.19 -5.91
C GLU A 109 -8.96 -19.47 -7.30
N HIS A 110 -7.62 -19.40 -7.46
CA HIS A 110 -6.94 -19.47 -8.75
C HIS A 110 -6.03 -20.70 -8.91
N PHE A 111 -5.72 -21.40 -7.82
CA PHE A 111 -4.88 -22.60 -7.84
C PHE A 111 -5.55 -23.75 -7.12
N ASP A 112 -5.41 -24.96 -7.67
CA ASP A 112 -5.90 -26.21 -7.05
C ASP A 112 -5.12 -26.56 -5.77
N GLU A 113 -3.87 -26.11 -5.68
CA GLU A 113 -2.98 -26.32 -4.54
C GLU A 113 -2.32 -24.99 -4.12
N PRO A 114 -2.06 -24.80 -2.82
CA PRO A 114 -1.39 -23.58 -2.36
C PRO A 114 0.03 -23.47 -2.96
N PRO A 115 0.47 -22.27 -3.35
CA PRO A 115 1.81 -22.06 -3.87
C PRO A 115 2.89 -22.47 -2.87
N SER A 116 3.97 -23.09 -3.37
CA SER A 116 5.12 -23.46 -2.54
C SER A 116 5.87 -22.21 -2.09
N VAL A 117 5.87 -21.93 -0.79
CA VAL A 117 6.64 -20.82 -0.19
C VAL A 117 8.10 -21.20 -0.14
N ALA A 118 8.91 -20.60 -1.00
CA ALA A 118 10.35 -20.83 -1.03
C ALA A 118 11.13 -19.84 -0.15
N MET A 119 10.58 -18.65 0.07
CA MET A 119 11.21 -17.58 0.84
C MET A 119 10.17 -16.83 1.65
N ASP A 120 10.53 -16.47 2.89
CA ASP A 120 9.77 -15.58 3.76
C ASP A 120 10.66 -14.40 4.15
N VAL A 121 10.24 -13.18 3.81
CA VAL A 121 11.04 -11.97 4.01
C VAL A 121 10.29 -10.95 4.86
N ASN A 122 11.03 -10.05 5.50
CA ASN A 122 10.46 -9.14 6.50
C ASN A 122 9.73 -7.92 5.91
N SER A 123 9.83 -7.65 4.60
CA SER A 123 9.20 -6.47 4.02
C SER A 123 8.78 -6.68 2.56
N MET A 124 7.77 -5.91 2.15
CA MET A 124 7.33 -5.84 0.76
C MET A 124 8.45 -5.34 -0.18
N SER A 125 9.26 -4.40 0.29
CA SER A 125 10.41 -3.90 -0.49
C SER A 125 11.44 -4.99 -0.77
N THR A 126 11.80 -5.79 0.23
CA THR A 126 12.69 -6.95 0.05
C THR A 126 12.09 -7.97 -0.90
N CYS A 127 10.80 -8.30 -0.72
CA CYS A 127 10.07 -9.22 -1.59
C CYS A 127 10.15 -8.76 -3.07
N ARG A 128 9.88 -7.49 -3.34
CA ARG A 128 10.01 -6.89 -4.68
C ARG A 128 11.40 -7.09 -5.28
N HIS A 129 12.46 -6.86 -4.51
CA HIS A 129 13.84 -7.06 -4.99
C HIS A 129 14.11 -8.52 -5.35
N PHE A 130 13.57 -9.47 -4.59
CA PHE A 130 13.72 -10.90 -4.87
C PHE A 130 12.96 -11.32 -6.13
N VAL A 131 11.73 -10.80 -6.33
CA VAL A 131 11.00 -11.01 -7.60
C VAL A 131 11.79 -10.45 -8.78
N ARG A 132 12.34 -9.25 -8.67
CA ARG A 132 13.20 -8.65 -9.73
C ARG A 132 14.43 -9.48 -10.03
N ALA A 133 15.01 -10.12 -9.03
CA ALA A 133 16.13 -11.04 -9.21
C ALA A 133 15.73 -12.38 -9.87
N GLY A 134 14.44 -12.62 -10.11
CA GLY A 134 13.94 -13.87 -10.71
C GLY A 134 13.87 -15.04 -9.73
N LEU A 135 13.83 -14.76 -8.42
CA LEU A 135 13.81 -15.80 -7.39
C LEU A 135 12.42 -16.39 -7.15
N GLY A 136 11.39 -15.83 -7.77
CA GLY A 136 10.01 -16.27 -7.63
C GLY A 136 9.01 -15.18 -7.99
N TRP A 137 7.77 -15.37 -7.58
CA TRP A 137 6.67 -14.43 -7.74
C TRP A 137 6.03 -14.06 -6.41
N SER A 138 5.24 -12.99 -6.41
CA SER A 138 4.48 -12.57 -5.23
C SER A 138 3.25 -11.76 -5.61
N ILE A 139 2.45 -11.40 -4.60
CA ILE A 139 1.37 -10.43 -4.72
C ILE A 139 1.75 -9.21 -3.86
N LEU A 140 1.92 -8.06 -4.50
CA LEU A 140 2.22 -6.79 -3.86
C LEU A 140 1.07 -5.82 -4.06
N THR A 141 0.99 -4.75 -3.27
CA THR A 141 0.13 -3.63 -3.64
C THR A 141 0.84 -2.75 -4.67
N TYR A 142 0.09 -2.00 -5.47
CA TYR A 142 0.65 -1.10 -6.50
C TYR A 142 1.73 -0.17 -5.91
N MET A 143 1.48 0.42 -4.74
CA MET A 143 2.44 1.26 -4.03
C MET A 143 3.75 0.52 -3.72
N GLY A 144 3.65 -0.75 -3.36
CA GLY A 144 4.80 -1.62 -3.08
C GLY A 144 5.70 -1.87 -4.29
N LEU A 145 5.22 -1.60 -5.52
CA LEU A 145 6.05 -1.66 -6.73
C LEU A 145 7.12 -0.55 -6.72
N GLY A 146 6.87 0.55 -6.00
CA GLY A 146 7.77 1.68 -5.89
C GLY A 146 8.12 2.27 -7.25
N SER A 147 9.39 2.63 -7.43
CA SER A 147 9.92 3.11 -8.72
C SER A 147 10.09 2.02 -9.78
N CYS A 148 9.65 0.77 -9.47
CA CYS A 148 9.67 -0.34 -10.43
C CYS A 148 8.62 -0.18 -11.53
N LYS A 149 8.57 0.99 -12.14
CA LYS A 149 8.06 1.19 -13.49
C LYS A 149 8.97 0.51 -14.53
N ASP A 150 9.94 -0.28 -14.03
CA ASP A 150 10.95 -0.96 -14.80
C ASP A 150 10.32 -2.05 -15.65
N LYS A 151 10.72 -2.09 -16.89
CA LYS A 151 10.33 -3.10 -17.88
C LYS A 151 10.79 -4.53 -17.53
N ASP A 152 11.39 -4.72 -16.36
CA ASP A 152 12.08 -5.96 -15.96
C ASP A 152 11.20 -6.98 -15.24
N ILE A 153 9.97 -6.62 -14.87
CA ILE A 153 8.99 -7.52 -14.27
C ILE A 153 7.62 -7.36 -14.91
N TYR A 154 6.85 -8.42 -14.88
CA TYR A 154 5.45 -8.40 -15.25
C TYR A 154 4.60 -8.03 -14.05
N VAL A 155 3.61 -7.18 -14.27
CA VAL A 155 2.71 -6.68 -13.24
C VAL A 155 1.29 -6.79 -13.77
N SER A 156 0.48 -7.63 -13.13
CA SER A 156 -0.93 -7.80 -13.47
C SER A 156 -1.80 -7.45 -12.26
N PRO A 157 -2.75 -6.53 -12.37
CA PRO A 157 -3.65 -6.21 -11.27
C PRO A 157 -4.54 -7.41 -10.95
N LEU A 158 -4.74 -7.70 -9.67
CA LEU A 158 -5.67 -8.74 -9.25
C LEU A 158 -7.11 -8.30 -9.52
N ARG A 159 -7.89 -9.23 -10.02
CA ARG A 159 -9.32 -9.04 -10.28
C ARG A 159 -10.16 -10.01 -9.46
N SER A 160 -11.35 -9.56 -9.07
CA SER A 160 -12.40 -10.41 -8.53
C SER A 160 -13.03 -11.25 -9.65
N LYS A 161 -13.89 -12.18 -9.27
CA LYS A 161 -14.69 -12.97 -10.25
C LYS A 161 -15.56 -12.10 -11.17
N ASP A 162 -15.94 -10.91 -10.71
CA ASP A 162 -16.74 -9.96 -11.49
C ASP A 162 -15.89 -9.05 -12.39
N GLY A 163 -14.55 -9.24 -12.39
CA GLY A 163 -13.60 -8.48 -13.21
C GLY A 163 -13.12 -7.15 -12.59
N GLU A 164 -13.64 -6.76 -11.43
CA GLU A 164 -13.23 -5.55 -10.72
C GLU A 164 -11.87 -5.72 -10.06
N TYR A 165 -11.10 -4.63 -9.94
CA TYR A 165 -9.83 -4.66 -9.23
C TYR A 165 -10.03 -4.96 -7.74
N ILE A 166 -9.22 -5.87 -7.21
CA ILE A 166 -9.09 -6.05 -5.77
C ILE A 166 -8.15 -4.97 -5.26
N THR A 167 -8.68 -4.01 -4.49
CA THR A 167 -7.95 -2.81 -4.08
C THR A 167 -7.61 -2.78 -2.59
N ARG A 168 -6.60 -1.98 -2.27
CA ARG A 168 -6.27 -1.59 -0.91
C ARG A 168 -6.43 -0.09 -0.75
N ASP A 169 -7.31 0.28 0.16
CA ASP A 169 -7.57 1.68 0.47
C ASP A 169 -6.50 2.25 1.39
N THR A 170 -6.17 3.50 1.18
CA THR A 170 -5.41 4.33 2.11
C THR A 170 -6.27 5.48 2.58
N ASN A 171 -6.44 5.58 3.88
CA ASN A 171 -7.28 6.58 4.51
C ASN A 171 -6.44 7.54 5.35
N MET A 172 -6.78 8.83 5.27
CA MET A 172 -6.38 9.83 6.25
C MET A 172 -7.39 9.85 7.39
N VAL A 173 -6.89 9.70 8.62
CA VAL A 173 -7.71 9.65 9.84
C VAL A 173 -7.34 10.80 10.76
N TYR A 174 -8.34 11.47 11.32
CA TYR A 174 -8.16 12.58 12.25
C TYR A 174 -9.42 12.77 13.12
N THR A 175 -9.29 13.47 14.27
CA THR A 175 -10.43 13.80 15.13
C THR A 175 -10.99 15.19 14.83
N LYS A 176 -12.24 15.45 15.19
CA LYS A 176 -12.83 16.82 15.13
C LYS A 176 -12.03 17.80 15.98
N ASP A 177 -11.54 17.36 17.14
CA ASP A 177 -10.78 18.23 18.04
C ASP A 177 -9.42 18.59 17.45
N SER A 178 -8.72 17.64 16.83
CA SER A 178 -7.46 17.93 16.15
C SER A 178 -7.64 18.82 14.93
N GLU A 179 -8.77 18.71 14.21
CA GLU A 179 -9.13 19.57 13.08
C GLU A 179 -9.33 21.05 13.48
N ASN A 180 -9.64 21.34 14.76
CA ASN A 180 -9.73 22.72 15.27
C ASN A 180 -8.36 23.40 15.45
N LEU A 181 -7.27 22.64 15.47
CA LEU A 181 -5.92 23.19 15.52
C LEU A 181 -5.52 23.69 14.12
N ILE A 182 -5.18 24.98 14.01
CA ILE A 182 -4.88 25.63 12.72
C ILE A 182 -3.89 24.82 11.89
N VAL A 183 -2.79 24.40 12.49
CA VAL A 183 -1.74 23.62 11.79
C VAL A 183 -2.23 22.28 11.28
N VAL A 184 -3.09 21.60 12.03
CA VAL A 184 -3.66 20.30 11.65
C VAL A 184 -4.69 20.47 10.55
N LYS A 185 -5.58 21.46 10.68
CA LYS A 185 -6.56 21.82 9.65
C LYS A 185 -5.89 22.16 8.33
N THR A 186 -4.86 23.00 8.36
CA THR A 186 -4.07 23.37 7.17
C THR A 186 -3.46 22.13 6.52
N PHE A 187 -2.91 21.21 7.31
CA PHE A 187 -2.33 19.98 6.79
C PHE A 187 -3.39 19.07 6.16
N ILE A 188 -4.54 18.88 6.81
CA ILE A 188 -5.65 18.07 6.28
C ILE A 188 -6.14 18.63 4.94
N GLU A 189 -6.37 19.94 4.87
CA GLU A 189 -6.80 20.62 3.63
C GLU A 189 -5.74 20.47 2.52
N TYR A 190 -4.47 20.58 2.88
CA TYR A 190 -3.36 20.37 1.96
C TYR A 190 -3.35 18.95 1.40
N VAL A 191 -3.47 17.94 2.25
CA VAL A 191 -3.50 16.52 1.84
C VAL A 191 -4.67 16.25 0.90
N ARG A 192 -5.87 16.78 1.21
CA ARG A 192 -7.04 16.64 0.33
C ARG A 192 -6.80 17.22 -1.06
N ASN A 193 -6.19 18.39 -1.15
CA ASN A 193 -5.92 19.06 -2.42
C ASN A 193 -4.81 18.31 -3.18
N TYR A 194 -3.77 17.85 -2.47
CA TYR A 194 -2.69 17.08 -3.06
C TYR A 194 -3.22 15.84 -3.78
N TYR A 195 -4.07 15.03 -3.14
CA TYR A 195 -4.60 13.80 -3.75
C TYR A 195 -5.72 14.03 -4.79
N LYS A 196 -6.32 15.22 -4.86
CA LYS A 196 -7.19 15.58 -5.99
C LYS A 196 -6.42 15.81 -7.29
N GLU A 197 -5.20 16.29 -7.19
CA GLU A 197 -4.37 16.67 -8.33
C GLU A 197 -3.38 15.56 -8.74
N HIS A 198 -3.08 14.61 -7.83
CA HIS A 198 -2.09 13.58 -8.05
C HIS A 198 -2.75 12.22 -8.25
N THR A 199 -2.56 11.64 -9.44
CA THR A 199 -2.94 10.26 -9.72
C THR A 199 -1.81 9.33 -9.28
N VAL A 200 -2.10 8.43 -8.33
CA VAL A 200 -1.11 7.49 -7.79
C VAL A 200 -0.94 6.26 -8.70
N VAL A 201 -2.03 5.78 -9.31
CA VAL A 201 -2.04 4.56 -10.12
C VAL A 201 -1.85 4.90 -11.60
N ASP A 202 -0.74 4.45 -12.16
CA ASP A 202 -0.46 4.51 -13.60
C ASP A 202 -0.72 3.14 -14.23
N ASN A 203 -1.84 3.02 -14.93
CA ASN A 203 -2.26 1.77 -15.56
C ASN A 203 -1.33 1.34 -16.71
N SER A 204 -0.47 2.20 -17.21
CA SER A 204 0.47 1.89 -18.32
C SER A 204 1.55 0.86 -17.94
N ILE A 205 1.76 0.64 -16.65
CA ILE A 205 2.72 -0.36 -16.17
C ILE A 205 2.17 -1.79 -16.19
N PHE A 206 0.84 -1.94 -16.26
CA PHE A 206 0.24 -3.27 -16.24
C PHE A 206 0.51 -4.03 -17.53
N ARG A 207 1.04 -5.23 -17.37
CA ARG A 207 1.34 -6.15 -18.44
C ARG A 207 0.71 -7.49 -18.10
N GLU A 208 -0.51 -7.67 -18.62
CA GLU A 208 -1.23 -8.91 -18.47
C GLU A 208 -0.71 -9.95 -19.48
N TYR A 209 -0.68 -11.21 -19.05
CA TYR A 209 -0.46 -12.32 -19.96
C TYR A 209 -1.61 -12.33 -20.99
N LYS A 210 -1.26 -12.24 -22.26
CA LYS A 210 -2.22 -12.43 -23.36
C LYS A 210 -2.03 -13.86 -23.85
N ALA A 211 -3.06 -14.68 -23.62
CA ALA A 211 -3.11 -16.06 -24.11
C ALA A 211 -3.07 -16.10 -25.65
#